data_874bdd4099de3090bdb70e30ea7703c2
#
_entry.id   874bdd4099de3090bdb70e30ea7703c2
#
_cell.length_a   1.000
_cell.length_b   1.000
_cell.length_c   1.000
_cell.angle_alpha   90.00
_cell.angle_beta   90.00
_cell.angle_gamma   90.00
#
_symmetry.space_group_name_H-M   'P 1'
#
loop_
_entity.id
_entity.type
_entity.pdbx_description
1 polymer ?
#
loop_
_entity_poly.entity_id
_entity_poly.type
_entity_poly.pdbx_seq_one_letter_code
_entity_poly.pdbx_strand_id
1 'polypeptide(L)'
;DSLPSRGLGDVYKRQGVMCSGNGTNFENIVRSCREDEVVVMIHNKEKCGAAKRAQKLGIPHTHIRSKKEDLIIDVMTAWKVDLIVLAGWMRIVSPKLINAFPHRIINLHPSLLPKYKGLHAIEQAMEAGDKTTGCTVHYVNEELDSGEIILQEEVPILTNDTVESLTKAVQRREYYILPQAIEVFKETTLCVLDDKKVAAH
;
A
#
# COMPACT_ATOMS: atom_id res chain seq x y z
N ASP A 1 12.46 28.10 16.81
CA ASP A 1 12.45 26.72 17.35
C ASP A 1 12.86 25.77 16.24
N SER A 2 14.12 25.34 16.26
CA SER A 2 14.65 24.35 15.34
C SER A 2 14.06 22.99 15.68
N LEU A 3 13.29 22.41 14.73
CA LEU A 3 12.85 21.04 14.82
C LEU A 3 14.08 20.12 14.98
N PRO A 4 14.04 19.14 15.91
CA PRO A 4 15.15 18.22 16.08
C PRO A 4 15.43 17.51 14.75
N SER A 5 16.70 17.42 14.37
CA SER A 5 17.15 16.67 13.22
C SER A 5 16.70 15.20 13.38
N ARG A 6 15.95 14.65 12.41
CA ARG A 6 15.61 13.24 12.40
C ARG A 6 16.91 12.43 12.48
N GLY A 7 17.04 11.57 13.50
CA GLY A 7 18.11 10.58 13.55
C GLY A 7 18.02 9.61 12.37
N LEU A 8 19.11 8.98 11.97
CA LEU A 8 19.15 7.97 10.90
C LEU A 8 18.11 6.85 11.10
N GLY A 9 17.80 6.51 12.35
CA GLY A 9 16.77 5.51 12.70
C GLY A 9 15.32 5.94 12.49
N ASP A 10 15.03 7.23 12.21
CA ASP A 10 13.67 7.78 12.04
C ASP A 10 13.32 8.11 10.59
N VAL A 11 14.22 7.85 9.67
CA VAL A 11 14.00 8.10 8.24
C VAL A 11 13.16 6.96 7.65
N TYR A 12 12.12 7.32 6.84
CA TYR A 12 11.21 6.40 6.14
C TYR A 12 10.27 5.54 7.00
N LYS A 13 9.92 6.00 8.18
CA LYS A 13 8.99 5.30 9.07
C LYS A 13 7.53 5.75 8.95
N ARG A 14 7.27 6.97 8.47
CA ARG A 14 5.93 7.56 8.45
C ARG A 14 5.13 7.11 7.24
N GLN A 15 4.10 6.30 7.49
CA GLN A 15 3.24 5.76 6.44
C GLN A 15 1.94 6.54 6.33
N GLY A 16 1.54 6.88 5.10
CA GLY A 16 0.21 7.32 4.75
C GLY A 16 -0.52 6.19 4.03
N VAL A 17 -1.71 5.81 4.47
CA VAL A 17 -2.46 4.71 3.84
C VAL A 17 -3.67 5.26 3.10
N MET A 18 -3.92 4.76 1.88
CA MET A 18 -5.07 5.15 1.07
C MET A 18 -6.00 3.95 0.87
N CYS A 19 -7.29 4.12 1.19
CA CYS A 19 -8.30 3.05 1.16
C CYS A 19 -9.59 3.50 0.47
N SER A 20 -10.28 2.58 -0.23
CA SER A 20 -11.62 2.81 -0.80
C SER A 20 -12.71 1.94 -0.17
N GLY A 21 -12.35 0.89 0.58
CA GLY A 21 -13.26 -0.16 1.04
C GLY A 21 -13.27 -0.37 2.56
N ASN A 22 -13.25 -1.64 2.95
CA ASN A 22 -13.37 -2.05 4.35
C ASN A 22 -12.15 -1.70 5.21
N GLY A 23 -10.95 -1.55 4.60
CA GLY A 23 -9.72 -1.19 5.32
C GLY A 23 -9.15 -2.31 6.19
N THR A 24 -9.36 -3.57 5.83
CA THR A 24 -8.81 -4.69 6.60
C THR A 24 -7.29 -4.75 6.51
N ASN A 25 -6.72 -4.49 5.33
CA ASN A 25 -5.28 -4.37 5.13
C ASN A 25 -4.70 -3.15 5.86
N PHE A 26 -5.41 -2.01 5.87
CA PHE A 26 -5.03 -0.86 6.69
C PHE A 26 -4.96 -1.22 8.19
N GLU A 27 -6.00 -1.86 8.74
CA GLU A 27 -5.98 -2.28 10.14
C GLU A 27 -4.82 -3.27 10.41
N ASN A 28 -4.56 -4.19 9.48
CA ASN A 28 -3.44 -5.13 9.60
C ASN A 28 -2.08 -4.41 9.64
N ILE A 29 -1.85 -3.41 8.79
CA ILE A 29 -0.62 -2.60 8.84
C ILE A 29 -0.47 -1.93 10.20
N VAL A 30 -1.52 -1.24 10.68
CA VAL A 30 -1.48 -0.55 11.98
C VAL A 30 -1.14 -1.50 13.13
N ARG A 31 -1.67 -2.74 13.10
CA ARG A 31 -1.41 -3.75 14.13
C ARG A 31 -0.05 -4.44 14.01
N SER A 32 0.51 -4.48 12.82
CA SER A 32 1.80 -5.14 12.53
C SER A 32 3.00 -4.20 12.63
N CYS A 33 2.78 -2.91 12.40
CA CYS A 33 3.80 -1.87 12.56
C CYS A 33 3.89 -1.40 14.01
N ARG A 34 5.00 -0.73 14.35
CA ARG A 34 5.12 -0.06 15.65
C ARG A 34 4.19 1.16 15.72
N GLU A 35 3.80 1.56 16.93
CA GLU A 35 2.66 2.45 17.24
C GLU A 35 2.62 3.80 16.47
N ASP A 36 3.72 4.30 15.93
CA ASP A 36 3.84 5.65 15.34
C ASP A 36 4.07 5.66 13.83
N GLU A 37 4.05 4.52 13.16
CA GLU A 37 4.42 4.45 11.74
C GLU A 37 3.29 4.85 10.80
N VAL A 38 2.04 4.46 11.09
CA VAL A 38 0.88 4.90 10.30
C VAL A 38 0.37 6.22 10.84
N VAL A 39 0.67 7.32 10.15
CA VAL A 39 0.40 8.67 10.66
C VAL A 39 -0.89 9.29 10.14
N VAL A 40 -1.38 8.83 8.99
CA VAL A 40 -2.64 9.32 8.40
C VAL A 40 -3.23 8.28 7.46
N MET A 41 -4.58 8.24 7.39
CA MET A 41 -5.31 7.45 6.41
C MET A 41 -6.23 8.33 5.58
N ILE A 42 -6.20 8.18 4.26
CA ILE A 42 -7.09 8.87 3.32
C ILE A 42 -8.08 7.85 2.74
N HIS A 43 -9.36 8.23 2.69
CA HIS A 43 -10.39 7.44 2.03
C HIS A 43 -11.18 8.28 1.03
N ASN A 44 -11.63 7.66 -0.06
CA ASN A 44 -12.36 8.35 -1.13
C ASN A 44 -13.86 8.09 -1.15
N LYS A 45 -14.36 7.32 -0.20
CA LYS A 45 -15.79 7.09 0.05
C LYS A 45 -16.15 7.62 1.43
N GLU A 46 -17.15 8.47 1.51
CA GLU A 46 -17.54 9.15 2.75
C GLU A 46 -17.89 8.17 3.89
N LYS A 47 -18.62 7.11 3.55
CA LYS A 47 -18.98 6.06 4.51
C LYS A 47 -18.32 4.74 4.10
N CYS A 48 -17.13 4.45 4.63
CA CYS A 48 -16.43 3.21 4.38
C CYS A 48 -15.96 2.54 5.67
N GLY A 49 -15.67 1.24 5.58
CA GLY A 49 -15.16 0.46 6.72
C GLY A 49 -13.82 0.97 7.22
N ALA A 50 -12.96 1.45 6.32
CA ALA A 50 -11.65 2.00 6.65
C ALA A 50 -11.74 3.20 7.60
N ALA A 51 -12.68 4.13 7.37
CA ALA A 51 -12.89 5.29 8.27
C ALA A 51 -13.28 4.85 9.69
N LYS A 52 -14.19 3.87 9.80
CA LYS A 52 -14.60 3.32 11.11
C LYS A 52 -13.42 2.65 11.84
N ARG A 53 -12.54 1.96 11.09
CA ARG A 53 -11.35 1.32 11.65
C ARG A 53 -10.34 2.37 12.11
N ALA A 54 -10.08 3.39 11.30
CA ALA A 54 -9.19 4.50 11.65
C ALA A 54 -9.63 5.18 12.94
N GLN A 55 -10.93 5.49 13.08
CA GLN A 55 -11.49 6.05 14.31
C GLN A 55 -11.27 5.14 15.51
N LYS A 56 -11.51 3.83 15.37
CA LYS A 56 -11.28 2.83 16.44
C LYS A 56 -9.82 2.71 16.86
N LEU A 57 -8.91 2.86 15.92
CA LEU A 57 -7.46 2.72 16.11
C LEU A 57 -6.79 4.04 16.52
N GLY A 58 -7.55 5.14 16.60
CA GLY A 58 -7.01 6.46 16.91
C GLY A 58 -6.12 7.05 15.81
N ILE A 59 -6.21 6.52 14.57
CA ILE A 59 -5.43 7.02 13.44
C ILE A 59 -6.14 8.22 12.81
N PRO A 60 -5.47 9.36 12.65
CA PRO A 60 -5.98 10.51 11.91
C PRO A 60 -6.43 10.10 10.51
N HIS A 61 -7.63 10.49 10.11
CA HIS A 61 -8.13 10.15 8.78
C HIS A 61 -8.96 11.27 8.17
N THR A 62 -9.02 11.29 6.85
CA THR A 62 -9.80 12.30 6.12
C THR A 62 -10.42 11.72 4.85
N HIS A 63 -11.60 12.25 4.51
CA HIS A 63 -12.27 11.95 3.25
C HIS A 63 -11.81 12.93 2.16
N ILE A 64 -11.17 12.41 1.13
CA ILE A 64 -10.78 13.20 -0.06
C ILE A 64 -11.28 12.46 -1.30
N ARG A 65 -12.09 13.15 -2.12
CA ARG A 65 -12.51 12.62 -3.42
C ARG A 65 -11.28 12.39 -4.31
N SER A 66 -11.20 11.24 -4.98
CA SER A 66 -10.04 10.82 -5.77
C SER A 66 -9.59 11.81 -6.85
N LYS A 67 -10.50 12.66 -7.37
CA LYS A 67 -10.16 13.72 -8.32
C LYS A 67 -9.45 14.94 -7.68
N LYS A 68 -9.32 14.98 -6.38
CA LYS A 68 -8.71 16.07 -5.61
C LYS A 68 -7.31 15.67 -5.13
N GLU A 69 -6.45 15.22 -6.05
CA GLU A 69 -5.11 14.73 -5.69
C GLU A 69 -4.20 15.80 -5.11
N ASP A 70 -4.42 17.07 -5.41
CA ASP A 70 -3.70 18.17 -4.74
C ASP A 70 -3.88 18.12 -3.22
N LEU A 71 -5.11 17.90 -2.75
CA LEU A 71 -5.38 17.76 -1.34
C LEU A 71 -4.75 16.49 -0.74
N ILE A 72 -4.63 15.41 -1.53
CA ILE A 72 -3.92 14.21 -1.10
C ILE A 72 -2.44 14.53 -0.89
N ILE A 73 -1.82 15.20 -1.86
CA ILE A 73 -0.42 15.64 -1.77
C ILE A 73 -0.20 16.54 -0.57
N ASP A 74 -1.07 17.55 -0.38
CA ASP A 74 -0.98 18.49 0.75
C ASP A 74 -1.06 17.76 2.10
N VAL A 75 -2.01 16.84 2.26
CA VAL A 75 -2.17 16.06 3.49
C VAL A 75 -0.95 15.17 3.73
N MET A 76 -0.52 14.40 2.72
CA MET A 76 0.64 13.51 2.86
C MET A 76 1.92 14.29 3.19
N THR A 77 2.09 15.47 2.60
CA THR A 77 3.22 16.37 2.86
C THR A 77 3.16 16.95 4.27
N ALA A 78 2.00 17.47 4.70
CA ALA A 78 1.80 18.03 6.04
C ALA A 78 2.08 16.99 7.14
N TRP A 79 1.70 15.74 6.91
CA TRP A 79 2.00 14.62 7.82
C TRP A 79 3.42 14.08 7.67
N LYS A 80 4.26 14.64 6.78
CA LYS A 80 5.63 14.20 6.50
C LYS A 80 5.68 12.71 6.19
N VAL A 81 4.77 12.23 5.34
CA VAL A 81 4.69 10.83 4.93
C VAL A 81 5.92 10.47 4.11
N ASP A 82 6.57 9.39 4.49
CA ASP A 82 7.72 8.84 3.79
C ASP A 82 7.30 7.80 2.74
N LEU A 83 6.27 7.01 3.05
CA LEU A 83 5.72 5.96 2.18
C LEU A 83 4.20 6.06 2.11
N ILE A 84 3.65 6.04 0.91
CA ILE A 84 2.21 5.90 0.67
C ILE A 84 1.90 4.44 0.34
N VAL A 85 0.95 3.86 1.07
CA VAL A 85 0.48 2.48 0.85
C VAL A 85 -0.94 2.50 0.32
N LEU A 86 -1.14 1.99 -0.90
CA LEU A 86 -2.45 1.78 -1.49
C LEU A 86 -2.99 0.43 -1.02
N ALA A 87 -3.88 0.43 -0.04
CA ALA A 87 -4.47 -0.76 0.56
C ALA A 87 -5.95 -0.88 0.15
N GLY A 88 -6.19 -1.34 -1.07
CA GLY A 88 -7.53 -1.37 -1.67
C GLY A 88 -8.02 0.02 -2.12
N TRP A 89 -7.14 0.80 -2.70
CA TRP A 89 -7.49 2.07 -3.36
C TRP A 89 -8.01 1.81 -4.75
N MET A 90 -9.32 2.01 -4.96
CA MET A 90 -10.02 1.65 -6.21
C MET A 90 -10.01 2.80 -7.23
N ARG A 91 -8.88 3.48 -7.39
CA ARG A 91 -8.70 4.56 -8.38
C ARG A 91 -7.27 4.53 -8.92
N ILE A 92 -7.13 4.91 -10.17
CA ILE A 92 -5.81 5.14 -10.77
C ILE A 92 -5.20 6.38 -10.11
N VAL A 93 -3.95 6.28 -9.76
CA VAL A 93 -3.12 7.37 -9.24
C VAL A 93 -2.53 8.11 -10.44
N SER A 94 -2.65 9.43 -10.47
CA SER A 94 -2.14 10.21 -11.59
C SER A 94 -0.62 10.40 -11.55
N PRO A 95 0.00 10.73 -12.70
CA PRO A 95 1.41 11.10 -12.73
C PRO A 95 1.77 12.22 -11.76
N LYS A 96 0.83 13.13 -11.47
CA LYS A 96 1.05 14.22 -10.52
C LYS A 96 1.33 13.72 -9.10
N LEU A 97 0.54 12.79 -8.60
CA LEU A 97 0.75 12.21 -7.27
C LEU A 97 2.01 11.32 -7.26
N ILE A 98 2.25 10.55 -8.34
CA ILE A 98 3.45 9.71 -8.48
C ILE A 98 4.71 10.58 -8.43
N ASN A 99 4.74 11.68 -9.16
CA ASN A 99 5.89 12.59 -9.22
C ASN A 99 6.10 13.39 -7.92
N ALA A 100 5.04 13.60 -7.12
CA ALA A 100 5.16 14.20 -5.80
C ALA A 100 5.83 13.25 -4.77
N PHE A 101 5.70 11.94 -4.99
CA PHE A 101 6.26 10.89 -4.11
C PHE A 101 7.01 9.81 -4.93
N PRO A 102 8.08 10.17 -5.66
CA PRO A 102 8.79 9.28 -6.57
C PRO A 102 9.38 8.09 -5.79
N HIS A 103 9.09 6.85 -6.27
CA HIS A 103 9.48 5.59 -5.63
C HIS A 103 9.04 5.45 -4.16
N ARG A 104 7.97 6.17 -3.76
CA ARG A 104 7.42 6.14 -2.39
C ARG A 104 5.93 5.82 -2.36
N ILE A 105 5.42 5.19 -3.39
CA ILE A 105 4.03 4.69 -3.44
C ILE A 105 4.10 3.20 -3.77
N ILE A 106 3.52 2.37 -2.91
CA ILE A 106 3.37 0.93 -3.14
C ILE A 106 1.89 0.56 -3.20
N ASN A 107 1.57 -0.46 -3.98
CA ASN A 107 0.22 -0.99 -4.13
C ASN A 107 0.18 -2.48 -3.82
N LEU A 108 -0.88 -2.91 -3.18
CA LEU A 108 -1.22 -4.31 -2.98
C LEU A 108 -2.28 -4.71 -4.02
N HIS A 109 -1.94 -5.69 -4.86
CA HIS A 109 -2.79 -6.20 -5.94
C HIS A 109 -3.11 -7.69 -5.76
N PRO A 110 -4.38 -8.13 -5.88
CA PRO A 110 -4.79 -9.51 -5.58
C PRO A 110 -4.60 -10.45 -6.78
N SER A 111 -3.42 -10.45 -7.39
CA SER A 111 -3.00 -11.44 -8.40
C SER A 111 -1.49 -11.62 -8.39
N LEU A 112 -1.03 -12.63 -9.11
CA LEU A 112 0.39 -12.83 -9.44
C LEU A 112 0.74 -11.99 -10.68
N LEU A 113 1.05 -10.70 -10.49
CA LEU A 113 1.44 -9.83 -11.61
C LEU A 113 2.60 -10.44 -12.41
N PRO A 114 2.61 -10.30 -13.75
CA PRO A 114 1.80 -9.40 -14.57
C PRO A 114 0.41 -9.93 -14.97
N LYS A 115 -0.02 -11.09 -14.47
CA LYS A 115 -1.35 -11.61 -14.77
C LYS A 115 -2.46 -10.78 -14.07
N TYR A 116 -3.57 -10.61 -14.75
CA TYR A 116 -4.82 -10.05 -14.21
C TYR A 116 -4.65 -8.67 -13.56
N LYS A 117 -4.05 -7.73 -14.31
CA LYS A 117 -3.99 -6.33 -13.93
C LYS A 117 -5.40 -5.73 -13.83
N GLY A 118 -5.58 -4.73 -12.97
CA GLY A 118 -6.84 -4.00 -12.82
C GLY A 118 -7.85 -4.72 -11.92
N LEU A 119 -9.13 -4.58 -12.26
CA LEU A 119 -10.23 -5.06 -11.43
C LEU A 119 -10.54 -6.55 -11.69
N HIS A 120 -11.18 -7.19 -10.68
CA HIS A 120 -11.68 -8.57 -10.79
C HIS A 120 -10.60 -9.64 -11.05
N ALA A 121 -9.40 -9.43 -10.53
CA ALA A 121 -8.26 -10.32 -10.78
C ALA A 121 -8.49 -11.76 -10.28
N ILE A 122 -9.20 -11.94 -9.16
CA ILE A 122 -9.51 -13.26 -8.60
C ILE A 122 -10.52 -13.99 -9.48
N GLU A 123 -11.58 -13.30 -9.91
CA GLU A 123 -12.59 -13.84 -10.82
C GLU A 123 -11.96 -14.25 -12.14
N GLN A 124 -11.09 -13.41 -12.71
CA GLN A 124 -10.37 -13.69 -13.95
C GLN A 124 -9.48 -14.94 -13.84
N ALA A 125 -8.77 -15.12 -12.73
CA ALA A 125 -7.94 -16.29 -12.50
C ALA A 125 -8.76 -17.58 -12.44
N MET A 126 -9.94 -17.54 -11.79
CA MET A 126 -10.86 -18.67 -11.73
C MET A 126 -11.47 -18.98 -13.10
N GLU A 127 -11.92 -17.98 -13.83
CA GLU A 127 -12.51 -18.13 -15.18
C GLU A 127 -11.49 -18.68 -16.18
N ALA A 128 -10.21 -18.30 -16.05
CA ALA A 128 -9.14 -18.83 -16.88
C ALA A 128 -8.76 -20.28 -16.56
N GLY A 129 -9.26 -20.84 -15.44
CA GLY A 129 -8.93 -22.18 -15.00
C GLY A 129 -7.49 -22.31 -14.48
N ASP A 130 -6.88 -21.22 -14.03
CA ASP A 130 -5.57 -21.23 -13.39
C ASP A 130 -5.60 -22.13 -12.14
N LYS A 131 -4.48 -22.78 -11.85
CA LYS A 131 -4.33 -23.62 -10.64
C LYS A 131 -3.80 -22.85 -9.44
N THR A 132 -3.23 -21.67 -9.70
CA THR A 132 -2.67 -20.78 -8.69
C THR A 132 -3.02 -19.34 -9.03
N THR A 133 -3.26 -18.55 -8.00
CA THR A 133 -3.32 -17.08 -8.01
C THR A 133 -2.47 -16.57 -6.86
N GLY A 134 -2.69 -15.36 -6.40
CA GLY A 134 -1.95 -14.83 -5.26
C GLY A 134 -2.14 -13.34 -5.06
N CYS A 135 -1.14 -12.72 -4.46
CA CYS A 135 -1.09 -11.28 -4.29
C CYS A 135 0.33 -10.75 -4.53
N THR A 136 0.40 -9.51 -4.96
CA THR A 136 1.64 -8.80 -5.28
C THR A 136 1.67 -7.46 -4.59
N VAL A 137 2.79 -7.13 -3.95
CA VAL A 137 3.11 -5.75 -3.56
C VAL A 137 4.15 -5.22 -4.53
N HIS A 138 3.87 -4.07 -5.13
CA HIS A 138 4.72 -3.47 -6.16
C HIS A 138 4.78 -1.95 -6.02
N TYR A 139 5.83 -1.33 -6.55
CA TYR A 139 5.89 0.11 -6.70
C TYR A 139 4.85 0.60 -7.71
N VAL A 140 4.28 1.78 -7.46
CA VAL A 140 3.34 2.41 -8.39
C VAL A 140 4.12 3.27 -9.39
N ASN A 141 3.85 3.05 -10.68
CA ASN A 141 4.30 3.87 -11.78
C ASN A 141 3.09 4.37 -12.61
N GLU A 142 3.33 5.03 -13.73
CA GLU A 142 2.26 5.59 -14.57
C GLU A 142 1.43 4.53 -15.29
N GLU A 143 1.98 3.32 -15.45
CA GLU A 143 1.27 2.19 -16.07
C GLU A 143 0.56 1.36 -15.00
N LEU A 144 -0.70 1.02 -15.24
CA LEU A 144 -1.54 0.28 -14.28
C LEU A 144 -0.91 -1.08 -13.93
N ASP A 145 -0.70 -1.31 -12.63
CA ASP A 145 -0.19 -2.57 -12.05
C ASP A 145 1.06 -3.12 -12.79
N SER A 146 2.00 -2.24 -13.14
CA SER A 146 3.19 -2.55 -13.96
C SER A 146 4.50 -2.12 -13.31
N GLY A 147 4.46 -1.58 -12.11
CA GLY A 147 5.67 -1.20 -11.39
C GLY A 147 6.48 -2.39 -10.89
N GLU A 148 7.71 -2.13 -10.51
CA GLU A 148 8.63 -3.13 -9.96
C GLU A 148 8.01 -3.87 -8.77
N ILE A 149 8.10 -5.20 -8.82
CA ILE A 149 7.56 -6.07 -7.78
C ILE A 149 8.51 -6.06 -6.58
N ILE A 150 7.95 -5.83 -5.39
CA ILE A 150 8.67 -5.93 -4.13
C ILE A 150 8.58 -7.35 -3.60
N LEU A 151 7.35 -7.87 -3.44
CA LEU A 151 7.09 -9.24 -2.99
C LEU A 151 5.83 -9.81 -3.68
N GLN A 152 5.81 -11.13 -3.82
CA GLN A 152 4.63 -11.91 -4.27
C GLN A 152 4.44 -13.14 -3.41
N GLU A 153 3.17 -13.51 -3.20
CA GLU A 153 2.78 -14.75 -2.53
C GLU A 153 1.76 -15.52 -3.36
N GLU A 154 1.97 -16.82 -3.50
CA GLU A 154 1.10 -17.72 -4.23
C GLU A 154 -0.03 -18.28 -3.35
N VAL A 155 -1.19 -18.46 -3.95
CA VAL A 155 -2.37 -19.12 -3.36
C VAL A 155 -2.87 -20.18 -4.34
N PRO A 156 -2.95 -21.47 -3.94
CA PRO A 156 -3.55 -22.49 -4.79
C PRO A 156 -5.07 -22.24 -4.95
N ILE A 157 -5.57 -22.49 -6.15
CA ILE A 157 -7.02 -22.51 -6.45
C ILE A 157 -7.50 -23.95 -6.37
N LEU A 158 -8.37 -24.25 -5.41
CA LEU A 158 -8.88 -25.58 -5.20
C LEU A 158 -10.12 -25.82 -6.10
N THR A 159 -10.38 -27.07 -6.47
CA THR A 159 -11.45 -27.45 -7.38
C THR A 159 -12.84 -27.00 -6.90
N ASN A 160 -13.04 -26.88 -5.59
CA ASN A 160 -14.29 -26.47 -4.95
C ASN A 160 -14.27 -25.02 -4.45
N ASP A 161 -13.27 -24.23 -4.83
CA ASP A 161 -13.25 -22.83 -4.44
C ASP A 161 -14.38 -22.04 -5.12
N THR A 162 -14.92 -21.12 -4.37
CA THR A 162 -15.76 -20.04 -4.85
C THR A 162 -14.95 -18.75 -4.89
N VAL A 163 -15.41 -17.73 -5.61
CA VAL A 163 -14.78 -16.38 -5.58
C VAL A 163 -14.63 -15.90 -4.14
N GLU A 164 -15.62 -16.15 -3.29
CA GLU A 164 -15.57 -15.72 -1.89
C GLU A 164 -14.51 -16.47 -1.08
N SER A 165 -14.41 -17.80 -1.20
CA SER A 165 -13.41 -18.60 -0.48
C SER A 165 -12.00 -18.25 -0.92
N LEU A 166 -11.79 -18.12 -2.23
CA LEU A 166 -10.50 -17.75 -2.79
C LEU A 166 -10.09 -16.32 -2.41
N THR A 167 -11.02 -15.35 -2.44
CA THR A 167 -10.78 -13.99 -1.95
C THR A 167 -10.31 -14.00 -0.50
N LYS A 168 -10.93 -14.78 0.37
CA LYS A 168 -10.48 -14.91 1.76
C LYS A 168 -9.09 -15.55 1.88
N ALA A 169 -8.77 -16.52 1.02
CA ALA A 169 -7.46 -17.16 1.00
C ALA A 169 -6.37 -16.16 0.56
N VAL A 170 -6.62 -15.38 -0.50
CA VAL A 170 -5.73 -14.31 -0.96
C VAL A 170 -5.55 -13.25 0.11
N GLN A 171 -6.64 -12.77 0.75
CA GLN A 171 -6.55 -11.78 1.83
C GLN A 171 -5.68 -12.21 3.01
N ARG A 172 -5.67 -13.49 3.35
CA ARG A 172 -4.75 -14.00 4.41
C ARG A 172 -3.29 -13.84 4.02
N ARG A 173 -2.96 -14.01 2.73
CA ARG A 173 -1.60 -13.77 2.22
C ARG A 173 -1.28 -12.29 2.13
N GLU A 174 -2.25 -11.47 1.75
CA GLU A 174 -2.11 -10.02 1.77
C GLU A 174 -1.72 -9.49 3.17
N TYR A 175 -2.35 -10.02 4.23
CA TYR A 175 -2.03 -9.64 5.61
C TYR A 175 -0.60 -10.00 6.01
N TYR A 176 -0.05 -11.03 5.42
CA TYR A 176 1.31 -11.46 5.66
C TYR A 176 2.34 -10.66 4.85
N ILE A 177 2.12 -10.54 3.54
CA ILE A 177 3.10 -9.97 2.61
C ILE A 177 3.22 -8.45 2.72
N LEU A 178 2.11 -7.73 3.01
CA LEU A 178 2.12 -6.27 2.97
C LEU A 178 2.99 -5.63 4.06
N PRO A 179 2.96 -6.06 5.33
CA PRO A 179 3.91 -5.59 6.33
C PRO A 179 5.36 -5.89 5.98
N GLN A 180 5.64 -7.07 5.41
CA GLN A 180 6.99 -7.43 4.98
C GLN A 180 7.50 -6.56 3.84
N ALA A 181 6.66 -6.26 2.85
CA ALA A 181 7.02 -5.36 1.75
C ALA A 181 7.32 -3.93 2.25
N ILE A 182 6.64 -3.47 3.30
CA ILE A 182 6.93 -2.20 3.94
C ILE A 182 8.32 -2.23 4.59
N GLU A 183 8.71 -3.32 5.26
CA GLU A 183 10.05 -3.47 5.83
C GLU A 183 11.13 -3.51 4.73
N VAL A 184 10.91 -4.26 3.64
CA VAL A 184 11.84 -4.27 2.48
C VAL A 184 12.03 -2.85 1.92
N PHE A 185 10.95 -2.08 1.79
CA PHE A 185 11.05 -0.68 1.37
C PHE A 185 11.95 0.15 2.30
N LYS A 186 11.79 0.01 3.60
CA LYS A 186 12.59 0.74 4.60
C LYS A 186 14.09 0.40 4.48
N GLU A 187 14.40 -0.89 4.40
CA GLU A 187 15.78 -1.39 4.28
C GLU A 187 16.45 -0.90 2.99
N THR A 188 15.78 -1.05 1.85
CA THR A 188 16.30 -0.62 0.55
C THR A 188 16.58 0.87 0.52
N THR A 189 15.71 1.67 1.12
CA THR A 189 15.85 3.13 1.11
C THR A 189 16.97 3.59 2.04
N LEU A 190 17.20 2.92 3.16
CA LEU A 190 18.34 3.19 4.05
C LEU A 190 19.67 2.88 3.37
N CYS A 191 19.80 1.76 2.66
CA CYS A 191 21.02 1.42 1.91
C CYS A 191 21.38 2.49 0.87
N VAL A 192 20.43 3.00 0.10
CA VAL A 192 20.66 4.06 -0.90
C VAL A 192 21.15 5.37 -0.27
N LEU A 193 20.74 5.68 0.96
CA LEU A 193 21.20 6.87 1.67
C LEU A 193 22.63 6.72 2.20
N ASP A 194 22.98 5.54 2.68
CA ASP A 194 24.33 5.28 3.19
C ASP A 194 25.34 5.31 2.04
N ASP A 195 25.03 4.73 0.87
CA ASP A 195 25.86 4.78 -0.33
C ASP A 195 26.11 6.22 -0.80
N LYS A 196 25.09 7.08 -0.77
CA LYS A 196 25.25 8.50 -1.12
C LYS A 196 26.09 9.28 -0.14
N LYS A 197 26.14 8.92 1.14
CA LYS A 197 27.01 9.54 2.14
C LYS A 197 28.46 9.12 1.97
N VAL A 198 28.70 7.85 1.63
CA VAL A 198 30.06 7.34 1.36
C VAL A 198 30.64 7.96 0.08
N ALA A 199 29.82 8.20 -0.93
CA ALA A 199 30.27 8.83 -2.19
C ALA A 199 30.50 10.37 -2.09
N ALA A 200 30.06 11.00 -1.00
CA ALA A 200 30.22 12.45 -0.77
C ALA A 200 31.43 12.85 0.11
N HIS A 201 32.23 11.85 0.50
CA HIS A 201 33.51 12.02 1.24
C HIS A 201 34.66 11.53 0.39
#